data_3a7a8196cd10b3b5339e9168b73765a2
#
_entry.id   3a7a8196cd10b3b5339e9168b73765a2
#
_cell.length_a   1.000
_cell.length_b   1.000
_cell.length_c   1.000
_cell.angle_alpha   90.00
_cell.angle_beta   90.00
_cell.angle_gamma   90.00
#
_symmetry.space_group_name_H-M   'P 1'
#
loop_
_entity.id
_entity.type
_entity.pdbx_description
1 polymer ?
#
loop_
_entity_poly.entity_id
_entity_poly.type
_entity_poly.pdbx_seq_one_letter_code
_entity_poly.pdbx_strand_id
1 'polypeptide(L)'
;VQASLLNVTEDEIGDPLHILSGSDISDLGTVSLGEALDSLVGVSSADYGSAVGQPIIRGLSGSRVKILNNGLVKRDVAGIGADHKNEVDLNDIQQIEVVRGPSSLLYANGVTGGIINIVDNTIAMEDVVDRVFKLGLETQSVNSGDAQSFSVKDNLGGLNVYFSYSDASFGNYDVPSGAILHEEEHDEDDDDHEDGDHDDHHDDDKGYLENSDSAQEAIRFGVSKVADWGYV
;
A
#
# COMPACT_ATOMS: atom_id res chain seq x y z
N VAL A 1 -0.80 8.03 -19.39
CA VAL A 1 0.24 7.68 -18.40
C VAL A 1 0.77 8.94 -17.77
N GLN A 2 0.53 9.14 -16.47
CA GLN A 2 0.95 10.37 -15.77
C GLN A 2 2.45 10.38 -15.45
N ALA A 3 3.08 9.22 -15.34
CA ALA A 3 4.53 9.11 -15.16
C ALA A 3 5.33 9.33 -16.46
N SER A 4 4.69 9.69 -17.54
CA SER A 4 5.36 10.07 -18.82
C SER A 4 5.30 11.57 -19.02
N LEU A 5 6.44 12.21 -19.20
CA LEU A 5 6.53 13.62 -19.57
C LEU A 5 5.95 13.91 -20.97
N LEU A 6 5.79 12.88 -21.80
CA LEU A 6 5.33 12.99 -23.19
C LEU A 6 3.86 12.64 -23.36
N ASN A 7 3.17 12.28 -22.27
CA ASN A 7 1.74 11.89 -22.28
C ASN A 7 1.42 10.79 -23.32
N VAL A 8 2.30 9.79 -23.40
CA VAL A 8 2.22 8.66 -24.33
C VAL A 8 1.61 7.42 -23.67
N THR A 9 1.14 6.47 -24.45
CA THR A 9 0.61 5.18 -23.96
C THR A 9 1.73 4.23 -23.53
N GLU A 10 1.40 3.17 -22.77
CA GLU A 10 2.37 2.17 -22.32
C GLU A 10 3.15 1.55 -23.49
N ASP A 11 2.47 1.24 -24.59
CA ASP A 11 3.05 0.63 -25.80
C ASP A 11 4.04 1.55 -26.54
N GLU A 12 3.93 2.86 -26.33
CA GLU A 12 4.78 3.87 -26.95
C GLU A 12 6.01 4.23 -26.13
N ILE A 13 6.08 3.75 -24.86
CA ILE A 13 7.19 4.01 -23.97
C ILE A 13 8.19 2.86 -24.07
N GLY A 14 9.38 3.14 -24.57
CA GLY A 14 10.51 2.20 -24.59
C GLY A 14 11.12 1.91 -23.21
N ASP A 15 10.56 2.48 -22.16
CA ASP A 15 11.02 2.35 -20.77
C ASP A 15 10.30 1.20 -20.04
N PRO A 16 10.94 0.56 -19.05
CA PRO A 16 10.32 -0.49 -18.26
C PRO A 16 9.26 0.09 -17.31
N LEU A 17 8.09 0.34 -17.87
CA LEU A 17 6.89 0.80 -17.18
C LEU A 17 5.90 -0.37 -17.06
N HIS A 18 5.29 -0.49 -15.87
CA HIS A 18 4.13 -1.36 -15.64
C HIS A 18 2.98 -0.52 -15.09
N ILE A 19 1.79 -0.80 -15.57
CA ILE A 19 0.57 -0.13 -15.12
C ILE A 19 -0.39 -1.20 -14.60
N LEU A 20 -0.87 -1.01 -13.36
CA LEU A 20 -2.02 -1.71 -12.83
C LEU A 20 -3.21 -0.77 -12.84
N SER A 21 -4.31 -1.20 -13.40
CA SER A 21 -5.54 -0.41 -13.38
C SER A 21 -6.21 -0.42 -12.01
N GLY A 22 -7.02 0.60 -11.73
CA GLY A 22 -7.78 0.65 -10.47
C GLY A 22 -8.76 -0.53 -10.31
N SER A 23 -9.25 -1.12 -11.40
CA SER A 23 -10.06 -2.34 -11.36
C SER A 23 -9.24 -3.55 -10.88
N ASP A 24 -8.04 -3.75 -11.42
CA ASP A 24 -7.17 -4.86 -11.01
C ASP A 24 -6.83 -4.77 -9.53
N ILE A 25 -6.58 -3.55 -9.04
CA ILE A 25 -6.27 -3.31 -7.62
C ILE A 25 -7.50 -3.52 -6.74
N SER A 26 -8.67 -3.06 -7.17
CA SER A 26 -9.93 -3.27 -6.45
C SER A 26 -10.26 -4.76 -6.27
N ASP A 27 -9.90 -5.59 -7.24
CA ASP A 27 -10.14 -7.04 -7.19
C ASP A 27 -9.22 -7.78 -6.19
N LEU A 28 -8.13 -7.14 -5.76
CA LEU A 28 -7.24 -7.69 -4.73
C LEU A 28 -7.80 -7.53 -3.30
N GLY A 29 -8.78 -6.66 -3.12
CA GLY A 29 -9.27 -6.26 -1.80
C GLY A 29 -8.33 -5.28 -1.09
N THR A 30 -8.47 -5.19 0.24
CA THR A 30 -7.62 -4.30 1.05
C THR A 30 -6.30 -4.99 1.36
N VAL A 31 -5.28 -4.58 0.63
CA VAL A 31 -3.91 -5.11 0.72
C VAL A 31 -2.91 -3.97 0.89
N SER A 32 -1.68 -4.33 1.26
CA SER A 32 -0.57 -3.37 1.29
C SER A 32 -0.12 -2.98 -0.12
N LEU A 33 0.62 -1.88 -0.25
CA LEU A 33 1.17 -1.46 -1.53
C LEU A 33 2.12 -2.50 -2.13
N GLY A 34 2.92 -3.18 -1.29
CA GLY A 34 3.84 -4.22 -1.75
C GLY A 34 3.09 -5.43 -2.30
N GLU A 35 2.05 -5.90 -1.60
CA GLU A 35 1.20 -7.01 -2.06
C GLU A 35 0.48 -6.69 -3.38
N ALA A 36 -0.05 -5.48 -3.50
CA ALA A 36 -0.71 -5.05 -4.75
C ALA A 36 0.21 -5.13 -5.98
N LEU A 37 1.53 -5.06 -5.76
CA LEU A 37 2.54 -5.02 -6.81
C LEU A 37 3.34 -6.32 -6.97
N ASP A 38 3.19 -7.31 -6.10
CA ASP A 38 4.05 -8.50 -6.07
C ASP A 38 3.85 -9.43 -7.28
N SER A 39 2.71 -9.32 -7.97
CA SER A 39 2.46 -10.00 -9.24
C SER A 39 3.34 -9.49 -10.38
N LEU A 40 3.96 -8.32 -10.24
CA LEU A 40 4.81 -7.73 -11.27
C LEU A 40 6.21 -8.34 -11.26
N VAL A 41 6.70 -8.71 -12.44
CA VAL A 41 8.05 -9.29 -12.58
C VAL A 41 9.12 -8.36 -12.00
N GLY A 42 9.89 -8.85 -11.03
CA GLY A 42 10.97 -8.11 -10.38
C GLY A 42 10.50 -7.10 -9.31
N VAL A 43 9.27 -7.25 -8.87
CA VAL A 43 8.72 -6.60 -7.66
C VAL A 43 8.39 -7.69 -6.66
N SER A 44 8.58 -7.43 -5.38
CA SER A 44 8.15 -8.28 -4.27
C SER A 44 7.75 -7.39 -3.10
N SER A 45 7.05 -7.96 -2.14
CA SER A 45 6.68 -7.28 -0.89
C SER A 45 7.68 -7.62 0.22
N ALA A 46 8.06 -6.62 1.02
CA ALA A 46 8.66 -6.87 2.33
C ALA A 46 7.51 -7.05 3.32
N ASP A 47 7.40 -8.24 3.88
CA ASP A 47 6.26 -8.62 4.69
C ASP A 47 6.67 -8.74 6.17
N TYR A 48 6.22 -7.77 6.96
CA TYR A 48 6.34 -7.74 8.43
C TYR A 48 4.95 -7.74 9.06
N GLY A 49 4.11 -8.70 8.65
CA GLY A 49 2.69 -8.74 8.95
C GLY A 49 1.84 -8.09 7.85
N SER A 50 0.54 -8.38 7.85
CA SER A 50 -0.39 -8.05 6.74
C SER A 50 -0.46 -6.57 6.37
N ALA A 51 -0.18 -5.66 7.32
CA ALA A 51 -0.26 -4.22 7.07
C ALA A 51 1.03 -3.61 6.54
N VAL A 52 2.17 -4.29 6.71
CA VAL A 52 3.50 -3.74 6.39
C VAL A 52 4.05 -4.42 5.14
N GLY A 53 3.45 -4.15 4.00
CA GLY A 53 3.98 -4.62 2.72
C GLY A 53 4.70 -3.49 2.01
N GLN A 54 6.00 -3.34 2.22
CA GLN A 54 6.78 -2.37 1.44
C GLN A 54 7.20 -2.95 0.09
N PRO A 55 7.04 -2.22 -1.00
CA PRO A 55 7.47 -2.70 -2.31
C PRO A 55 8.99 -2.75 -2.41
N ILE A 56 9.48 -3.90 -2.86
CA ILE A 56 10.90 -4.15 -3.19
C ILE A 56 11.02 -4.26 -4.71
N ILE A 57 11.76 -3.37 -5.33
CA ILE A 57 12.01 -3.40 -6.78
C ILE A 57 13.45 -3.85 -7.04
N ARG A 58 13.63 -5.01 -7.71
CA ARG A 58 14.95 -5.58 -8.00
C ARG A 58 15.87 -5.67 -6.78
N GLY A 59 15.31 -6.04 -5.62
CA GLY A 59 16.04 -6.15 -4.35
C GLY A 59 16.30 -4.82 -3.65
N LEU A 60 15.74 -3.71 -4.11
CA LEU A 60 15.89 -2.39 -3.52
C LEU A 60 14.55 -1.92 -2.91
N SER A 61 14.59 -1.39 -1.69
CA SER A 61 13.43 -0.89 -0.95
C SER A 61 13.71 0.42 -0.21
N GLY A 62 12.75 0.89 0.56
CA GLY A 62 12.86 2.07 1.41
C GLY A 62 13.21 3.34 0.62
N SER A 63 14.23 4.06 1.03
CA SER A 63 14.61 5.32 0.39
C SER A 63 15.04 5.21 -1.08
N ARG A 64 15.33 4.00 -1.57
CA ARG A 64 15.75 3.73 -2.96
C ARG A 64 14.58 3.53 -3.92
N VAL A 65 13.40 3.24 -3.39
CA VAL A 65 12.13 3.19 -4.13
C VAL A 65 11.28 4.37 -3.68
N LYS A 66 10.90 5.24 -4.60
CA LYS A 66 10.09 6.42 -4.25
C LYS A 66 8.63 6.18 -4.58
N ILE A 67 7.78 6.49 -3.61
CA ILE A 67 6.34 6.50 -3.78
C ILE A 67 5.90 7.92 -4.09
N LEU A 68 5.14 8.07 -5.16
CA LEU A 68 4.55 9.33 -5.60
C LEU A 68 3.03 9.20 -5.52
N ASN A 69 2.36 10.30 -5.25
CA ASN A 69 0.93 10.45 -5.42
C ASN A 69 0.69 11.59 -6.42
N ASN A 70 0.03 11.25 -7.53
CA ASN A 70 -0.22 12.18 -8.65
C ASN A 70 1.05 12.93 -9.10
N GLY A 71 2.19 12.21 -9.19
CA GLY A 71 3.47 12.76 -9.58
C GLY A 71 4.25 13.50 -8.48
N LEU A 72 3.69 13.67 -7.29
CA LEU A 72 4.35 14.32 -6.16
C LEU A 72 4.95 13.29 -5.21
N VAL A 73 6.22 13.43 -4.87
CA VAL A 73 6.91 12.51 -3.95
C VAL A 73 6.24 12.53 -2.58
N LYS A 74 5.71 11.40 -2.18
CA LYS A 74 5.20 11.19 -0.83
C LYS A 74 6.36 10.99 0.15
N ARG A 75 6.30 11.68 1.26
CA ARG A 75 7.26 11.51 2.36
C ARG A 75 6.53 10.94 3.56
N ASP A 76 6.91 9.74 3.94
CA ASP A 76 6.41 9.07 5.13
C ASP A 76 7.55 8.39 5.90
N VAL A 77 7.23 7.85 7.06
CA VAL A 77 8.21 7.15 7.92
C VAL A 77 8.61 5.79 7.35
N ALA A 78 7.85 5.23 6.43
CA ALA A 78 8.15 3.94 5.80
C ALA A 78 9.49 3.94 5.03
N GLY A 79 9.97 5.12 4.63
CA GLY A 79 11.30 5.25 4.03
C GLY A 79 12.47 5.01 5.00
N ILE A 80 12.23 4.92 6.32
CA ILE A 80 13.26 4.78 7.35
C ILE A 80 13.60 3.31 7.61
N GLY A 81 12.59 2.43 7.66
CA GLY A 81 12.74 1.02 7.97
C GLY A 81 11.73 0.14 7.24
N ALA A 82 12.08 -1.12 7.00
CA ALA A 82 11.23 -2.06 6.27
C ALA A 82 10.00 -2.52 7.08
N ASP A 83 10.02 -2.29 8.37
CA ASP A 83 8.99 -2.60 9.36
C ASP A 83 7.90 -1.52 9.48
N HIS A 84 8.01 -0.44 8.72
CA HIS A 84 7.06 0.65 8.76
C HIS A 84 6.05 0.56 7.62
N LYS A 85 4.77 0.73 7.95
CA LYS A 85 3.67 0.76 6.97
C LYS A 85 3.80 1.96 6.03
N ASN A 86 3.60 1.73 4.74
CA ASN A 86 3.36 2.82 3.80
C ASN A 86 1.93 3.37 4.01
N GLU A 87 1.82 4.66 4.31
CA GLU A 87 0.52 5.33 4.47
C GLU A 87 -0.13 5.57 3.10
N VAL A 88 -0.56 4.52 2.44
CA VAL A 88 -1.20 4.57 1.13
C VAL A 88 -2.60 3.97 1.24
N ASP A 89 -3.60 4.74 0.82
CA ASP A 89 -4.96 4.24 0.63
C ASP A 89 -5.13 3.88 -0.85
N LEU A 90 -5.33 2.59 -1.13
CA LEU A 90 -5.52 2.06 -2.48
C LEU A 90 -6.99 2.03 -2.91
N ASN A 91 -7.92 2.47 -2.05
CA ASN A 91 -9.32 2.56 -2.40
C ASN A 91 -9.56 3.65 -3.45
N ASP A 92 -10.37 3.32 -4.45
CA ASP A 92 -10.81 4.25 -5.51
C ASP A 92 -9.66 5.04 -6.17
N ILE A 93 -8.61 4.34 -6.53
CA ILE A 93 -7.53 4.90 -7.36
C ILE A 93 -7.79 4.62 -8.85
N GLN A 94 -7.14 5.38 -9.72
CA GLN A 94 -7.23 5.16 -11.17
C GLN A 94 -6.27 4.06 -11.61
N GLN A 95 -5.01 4.16 -11.18
CA GLN A 95 -3.94 3.23 -11.56
C GLN A 95 -2.72 3.39 -10.65
N ILE A 96 -1.87 2.37 -10.67
CA ILE A 96 -0.50 2.45 -10.15
C ILE A 96 0.47 2.29 -11.33
N GLU A 97 1.43 3.18 -11.42
CA GLU A 97 2.48 3.19 -12.44
C GLU A 97 3.83 2.86 -11.80
N VAL A 98 4.50 1.81 -12.26
CA VAL A 98 5.81 1.40 -11.76
C VAL A 98 6.86 1.66 -12.83
N VAL A 99 7.71 2.67 -12.63
CA VAL A 99 8.80 3.03 -13.55
C VAL A 99 10.13 2.56 -12.97
N ARG A 100 10.88 1.79 -13.75
CA ARG A 100 12.15 1.18 -13.36
C ARG A 100 13.29 1.64 -14.26
N GLY A 101 14.49 1.64 -13.71
CA GLY A 101 15.70 1.98 -14.47
C GLY A 101 15.98 3.49 -14.53
N PRO A 102 16.84 3.95 -15.45
CA PRO A 102 17.32 5.34 -15.50
C PRO A 102 16.24 6.40 -15.65
N SER A 103 15.13 6.06 -16.31
CA SER A 103 13.98 6.96 -16.50
C SER A 103 13.35 7.41 -15.19
N SER A 104 13.46 6.61 -14.12
CA SER A 104 12.96 6.98 -12.80
C SER A 104 13.61 8.24 -12.23
N LEU A 105 14.83 8.58 -12.66
CA LEU A 105 15.54 9.79 -12.24
C LEU A 105 14.89 11.08 -12.74
N LEU A 106 14.05 11.00 -13.77
CA LEU A 106 13.29 12.14 -14.28
C LEU A 106 12.19 12.59 -13.31
N TYR A 107 11.76 11.73 -12.41
CA TYR A 107 10.61 11.95 -11.54
C TYR A 107 11.01 12.23 -10.09
N ALA A 108 12.12 11.69 -9.63
CA ALA A 108 12.57 11.91 -8.25
C ALA A 108 14.08 11.77 -8.09
N ASN A 109 14.66 12.60 -7.23
CA ASN A 109 16.08 12.53 -6.89
C ASN A 109 16.40 11.32 -5.99
N GLY A 110 17.56 10.71 -6.19
CA GLY A 110 18.07 9.64 -5.33
C GLY A 110 17.38 8.31 -5.51
N VAL A 111 16.70 8.10 -6.64
CA VAL A 111 16.01 6.86 -6.99
C VAL A 111 16.98 5.93 -7.70
N THR A 112 17.17 4.73 -7.15
CA THR A 112 17.99 3.67 -7.77
C THR A 112 17.20 2.41 -8.07
N GLY A 113 16.15 2.12 -7.29
CA GLY A 113 15.25 0.97 -7.48
C GLY A 113 14.16 1.22 -8.52
N GLY A 114 13.53 2.36 -8.41
CA GLY A 114 12.39 2.75 -9.25
C GLY A 114 11.44 3.68 -8.53
N ILE A 115 10.40 4.10 -9.22
CA ILE A 115 9.29 4.87 -8.66
C ILE A 115 7.99 4.10 -8.79
N ILE A 116 7.10 4.36 -7.86
CA ILE A 116 5.72 3.89 -7.86
C ILE A 116 4.85 5.15 -7.77
N ASN A 117 4.12 5.45 -8.84
CA ASN A 117 3.21 6.60 -8.86
C ASN A 117 1.78 6.11 -8.74
N ILE A 118 1.11 6.54 -7.68
CA ILE A 118 -0.31 6.26 -7.45
C ILE A 118 -1.10 7.41 -8.03
N VAL A 119 -1.97 7.11 -8.97
CA VAL A 119 -2.87 8.08 -9.58
C VAL A 119 -4.25 7.89 -8.99
N ASP A 120 -4.71 8.85 -8.23
CA ASP A 120 -6.03 8.81 -7.60
C ASP A 120 -7.09 9.62 -8.36
N ASN A 121 -8.31 9.60 -7.84
CA ASN A 121 -9.46 10.31 -8.40
C ASN A 121 -9.73 11.68 -7.76
N THR A 122 -8.86 12.14 -6.86
CA THR A 122 -9.14 13.31 -6.01
C THR A 122 -9.33 14.59 -6.83
N ILE A 123 -8.50 14.79 -7.85
CA ILE A 123 -8.61 15.95 -8.74
C ILE A 123 -8.96 15.48 -10.14
N ALA A 124 -10.16 15.84 -10.60
CA ALA A 124 -10.59 15.53 -11.95
C ALA A 124 -9.89 16.45 -12.95
N MET A 125 -9.22 15.86 -13.95
CA MET A 125 -8.53 16.58 -15.03
C MET A 125 -9.43 16.78 -16.26
N GLU A 126 -10.58 16.08 -16.28
CA GLU A 126 -11.63 16.18 -17.29
C GLU A 126 -12.97 16.36 -16.57
N ASP A 127 -13.94 16.98 -17.25
CA ASP A 127 -15.25 17.16 -16.67
C ASP A 127 -15.93 15.81 -16.41
N VAL A 128 -16.42 15.65 -15.20
CA VAL A 128 -17.23 14.51 -14.81
C VAL A 128 -18.59 14.62 -15.50
N VAL A 129 -18.88 13.65 -16.36
CA VAL A 129 -20.13 13.63 -17.15
C VAL A 129 -21.28 13.09 -16.30
N ASP A 130 -21.04 11.95 -15.65
CA ASP A 130 -22.04 11.25 -14.85
C ASP A 130 -21.62 11.18 -13.39
N ARG A 131 -22.60 11.29 -12.48
CA ARG A 131 -22.37 11.05 -11.07
C ARG A 131 -22.01 9.58 -10.84
N VAL A 132 -20.90 9.35 -10.16
CA VAL A 132 -20.42 8.02 -9.82
C VAL A 132 -20.44 7.84 -8.30
N PHE A 133 -21.03 6.74 -7.85
CA PHE A 133 -20.97 6.26 -6.48
C PHE A 133 -20.24 4.92 -6.47
N LYS A 134 -19.35 4.74 -5.51
CA LYS A 134 -18.76 3.44 -5.21
C LYS A 134 -18.95 3.16 -3.72
N LEU A 135 -19.28 1.90 -3.41
CA LEU A 135 -19.38 1.38 -2.06
C LEU A 135 -18.60 0.07 -2.04
N GLY A 136 -17.64 -0.06 -1.14
CA GLY A 136 -16.89 -1.28 -0.87
C GLY A 136 -17.19 -1.77 0.54
N LEU A 137 -17.43 -3.06 0.67
CA LEU A 137 -17.54 -3.76 1.95
C LEU A 137 -16.73 -5.05 1.82
N GLU A 138 -15.85 -5.29 2.77
CA GLU A 138 -14.95 -6.42 2.76
C GLU A 138 -14.86 -7.02 4.16
N THR A 139 -14.66 -8.34 4.23
CA THR A 139 -14.34 -9.04 5.45
C THR A 139 -13.28 -10.09 5.16
N GLN A 140 -12.28 -10.20 6.02
CA GLN A 140 -11.18 -11.15 5.91
C GLN A 140 -11.20 -12.10 7.12
N SER A 141 -11.18 -13.41 6.86
CA SER A 141 -11.24 -14.41 7.93
C SER A 141 -9.90 -14.67 8.59
N VAL A 142 -8.78 -14.46 7.87
CA VAL A 142 -7.42 -14.78 8.34
C VAL A 142 -6.95 -13.88 9.49
N ASN A 143 -7.54 -12.70 9.62
CA ASN A 143 -7.20 -11.71 10.64
C ASN A 143 -8.46 -11.07 11.25
N SER A 144 -9.63 -11.71 11.08
CA SER A 144 -10.92 -11.20 11.55
C SER A 144 -11.14 -9.73 11.15
N GLY A 145 -10.73 -9.38 9.93
CA GLY A 145 -10.70 -8.01 9.45
C GLY A 145 -11.98 -7.60 8.76
N ASP A 146 -12.30 -6.32 8.90
CA ASP A 146 -13.39 -5.64 8.21
C ASP A 146 -12.87 -4.37 7.54
N ALA A 147 -13.32 -4.11 6.31
CA ALA A 147 -13.04 -2.86 5.64
C ALA A 147 -14.28 -2.32 4.94
N GLN A 148 -14.41 -1.01 4.94
CA GLN A 148 -15.49 -0.30 4.28
C GLN A 148 -14.96 0.92 3.55
N SER A 149 -15.49 1.18 2.38
CA SER A 149 -15.13 2.35 1.59
C SER A 149 -16.34 2.94 0.89
N PHE A 150 -16.33 4.24 0.73
CA PHE A 150 -17.33 4.98 0.00
C PHE A 150 -16.66 6.08 -0.81
N SER A 151 -17.06 6.26 -2.05
CA SER A 151 -16.67 7.44 -2.82
C SER A 151 -17.82 8.00 -3.65
N VAL A 152 -17.75 9.29 -3.89
CA VAL A 152 -18.66 10.01 -4.78
C VAL A 152 -17.87 10.99 -5.64
N LYS A 153 -18.24 11.04 -6.91
CA LYS A 153 -17.68 11.94 -7.92
C LYS A 153 -18.84 12.52 -8.73
N ASP A 154 -18.89 13.84 -8.85
CA ASP A 154 -19.98 14.55 -9.51
C ASP A 154 -19.48 15.86 -10.15
N ASN A 155 -20.29 16.44 -11.04
CA ASN A 155 -20.09 17.79 -11.56
C ASN A 155 -21.25 18.69 -11.14
N LEU A 156 -20.95 19.68 -10.35
CA LEU A 156 -21.92 20.65 -9.82
C LEU A 156 -21.81 21.98 -10.58
N GLY A 157 -22.44 22.05 -11.75
CA GLY A 157 -22.49 23.30 -12.52
C GLY A 157 -21.14 23.76 -13.07
N GLY A 158 -20.29 22.82 -13.52
CA GLY A 158 -18.96 23.08 -14.06
C GLY A 158 -17.84 23.03 -13.02
N LEU A 159 -18.14 22.58 -11.79
CA LEU A 159 -17.15 22.23 -10.77
C LEU A 159 -17.22 20.73 -10.54
N ASN A 160 -16.12 20.04 -10.81
CA ASN A 160 -15.98 18.65 -10.43
C ASN A 160 -15.72 18.57 -8.93
N VAL A 161 -16.43 17.69 -8.25
CA VAL A 161 -16.29 17.43 -6.82
C VAL A 161 -16.03 15.95 -6.61
N TYR A 162 -15.14 15.65 -5.68
CA TYR A 162 -14.81 14.31 -5.27
C TYR A 162 -14.78 14.23 -3.75
N PHE A 163 -15.32 13.16 -3.21
CA PHE A 163 -15.20 12.81 -1.80
C PHE A 163 -15.03 11.29 -1.67
N SER A 164 -14.12 10.86 -0.83
CA SER A 164 -14.03 9.46 -0.42
C SER A 164 -13.74 9.34 1.07
N TYR A 165 -14.24 8.24 1.63
CA TYR A 165 -13.96 7.77 2.96
C TYR A 165 -13.64 6.29 2.90
N SER A 166 -12.63 5.85 3.61
CA SER A 166 -12.31 4.44 3.81
C SER A 166 -11.89 4.21 5.26
N ASP A 167 -12.29 3.08 5.79
CA ASP A 167 -11.96 2.59 7.12
C ASP A 167 -11.70 1.09 7.04
N ALA A 168 -10.60 0.64 7.63
CA ALA A 168 -10.22 -0.76 7.68
C ALA A 168 -9.61 -1.07 9.04
N SER A 169 -10.01 -2.20 9.62
CA SER A 169 -9.50 -2.71 10.88
C SER A 169 -9.27 -4.21 10.77
N PHE A 170 -8.07 -4.64 11.06
CA PHE A 170 -7.63 -6.03 10.99
C PHE A 170 -7.03 -6.43 12.32
N GLY A 171 -7.44 -7.59 12.84
CA GLY A 171 -6.84 -8.23 14.00
C GLY A 171 -5.52 -8.91 13.67
N ASN A 172 -4.94 -9.57 14.65
CA ASN A 172 -3.75 -10.36 14.45
C ASN A 172 -3.96 -11.48 13.43
N TYR A 173 -2.91 -11.78 12.70
CA TYR A 173 -2.90 -12.80 11.65
C TYR A 173 -2.90 -14.20 12.25
N ASP A 174 -3.92 -15.00 11.94
CA ASP A 174 -3.99 -16.39 12.37
C ASP A 174 -2.90 -17.22 11.68
N VAL A 175 -2.13 -17.98 12.45
CA VAL A 175 -1.07 -18.85 11.95
C VAL A 175 -1.28 -20.28 12.45
N PRO A 176 -0.85 -21.31 11.70
CA PRO A 176 -0.91 -22.69 12.16
C PRO A 176 -0.05 -22.90 13.42
N SER A 177 -0.48 -23.84 14.27
CA SER A 177 0.32 -24.27 15.44
C SER A 177 1.74 -24.66 15.03
N GLY A 178 2.72 -24.19 15.79
CA GLY A 178 4.14 -24.44 15.53
C GLY A 178 4.74 -23.61 14.39
N ALA A 179 4.01 -22.63 13.86
CA ALA A 179 4.54 -21.72 12.85
C ALA A 179 5.47 -20.63 13.42
N ILE A 180 5.35 -20.35 14.72
CA ILE A 180 6.18 -19.36 15.42
C ILE A 180 7.31 -20.12 16.09
N LEU A 181 8.56 -19.77 15.74
CA LEU A 181 9.74 -20.28 16.44
C LEU A 181 9.96 -19.44 17.70
N HIS A 182 9.88 -20.08 18.87
CA HIS A 182 10.32 -19.48 20.12
C HIS A 182 11.84 -19.66 20.21
N GLU A 183 12.59 -18.56 20.34
CA GLU A 183 13.99 -18.66 20.76
C GLU A 183 13.98 -19.04 22.26
N GLU A 184 14.45 -20.22 22.58
CA GLU A 184 14.80 -20.56 23.95
C GLU A 184 15.96 -19.64 24.35
N GLU A 185 15.68 -18.63 25.18
CA GLU A 185 16.75 -17.87 25.83
C GLU A 185 17.48 -18.85 26.78
N HIS A 186 18.58 -19.41 26.30
CA HIS A 186 19.52 -20.08 27.15
C HIS A 186 20.21 -19.00 28.00
N ASP A 187 19.68 -18.72 29.17
CA ASP A 187 20.44 -18.06 30.21
C ASP A 187 21.59 -18.99 30.61
N GLU A 188 22.78 -18.76 30.02
CA GLU A 188 24.05 -19.32 30.48
C GLU A 188 24.45 -18.59 31.77
N ASP A 189 23.71 -18.79 32.83
CA ASP A 189 24.18 -18.50 34.20
C ASP A 189 24.27 -19.81 34.97
N ASP A 190 25.51 -20.38 34.96
CA ASP A 190 25.98 -21.33 35.92
C ASP A 190 25.83 -20.73 37.34
N ASP A 191 24.87 -21.20 38.09
CA ASP A 191 25.02 -21.27 39.56
C ASP A 191 24.00 -22.26 40.19
N ASP A 192 24.56 -23.25 40.88
CA ASP A 192 23.93 -24.28 41.68
C ASP A 192 22.77 -23.79 42.56
N HIS A 193 21.54 -24.18 42.25
CA HIS A 193 20.46 -24.27 43.25
C HIS A 193 19.58 -25.49 43.01
N GLU A 194 19.61 -26.36 44.04
CA GLU A 194 18.75 -27.52 44.22
C GLU A 194 17.28 -27.17 44.32
N ASP A 195 16.46 -28.09 43.77
CA ASP A 195 15.03 -28.31 44.07
C ASP A 195 14.07 -27.11 44.00
N GLY A 196 13.54 -26.83 42.87
CA GLY A 196 12.34 -26.07 42.66
C GLY A 196 11.52 -26.68 41.54
N ASP A 197 10.23 -26.94 41.80
CA ASP A 197 9.24 -27.37 40.81
C ASP A 197 9.35 -26.45 39.56
N HIS A 198 9.88 -26.98 38.47
CA HIS A 198 9.77 -26.34 37.16
C HIS A 198 8.29 -26.42 36.76
N ASP A 199 7.53 -25.39 37.03
CA ASP A 199 6.34 -25.09 36.26
C ASP A 199 6.83 -24.88 34.83
N ASP A 200 6.65 -25.92 34.01
CA ASP A 200 6.76 -25.81 32.57
C ASP A 200 5.82 -24.71 32.12
N HIS A 201 6.33 -23.48 31.98
CA HIS A 201 5.69 -22.44 31.24
C HIS A 201 5.71 -22.91 29.77
N HIS A 202 4.78 -23.78 29.43
CA HIS A 202 4.36 -23.93 28.06
C HIS A 202 3.89 -22.53 27.61
N ASP A 203 4.76 -21.80 26.93
CA ASP A 203 4.32 -20.66 26.14
C ASP A 203 3.24 -21.21 25.20
N ASP A 204 1.99 -20.92 25.56
CA ASP A 204 0.84 -21.34 24.79
C ASP A 204 1.07 -20.86 23.36
N ASP A 205 1.19 -21.79 22.42
CA ASP A 205 1.25 -21.53 20.98
C ASP A 205 -0.01 -20.74 20.62
N LYS A 206 0.11 -19.42 20.60
CA LYS A 206 -1.03 -18.48 20.55
C LYS A 206 -1.87 -18.61 19.28
N GLY A 207 -1.37 -19.33 18.27
CA GLY A 207 -2.08 -19.54 17.02
C GLY A 207 -2.27 -18.26 16.18
N TYR A 208 -1.61 -17.18 16.55
CA TYR A 208 -1.62 -15.92 15.79
C TYR A 208 -0.28 -15.19 15.92
N LEU A 209 0.06 -14.39 14.92
CA LEU A 209 1.25 -13.54 14.92
C LEU A 209 0.97 -12.28 15.71
N GLU A 210 1.68 -12.07 16.82
CA GLU A 210 1.55 -10.87 17.65
C GLU A 210 1.96 -9.60 16.90
N ASN A 211 1.32 -8.49 17.25
CA ASN A 211 1.59 -7.16 16.66
C ASN A 211 1.40 -7.11 15.14
N SER A 212 0.57 -8.00 14.58
CA SER A 212 0.22 -7.98 13.17
C SER A 212 -1.15 -7.35 12.89
N ASP A 213 -1.83 -6.89 13.93
CA ASP A 213 -3.05 -6.11 13.82
C ASP A 213 -2.79 -4.73 13.21
N SER A 214 -3.80 -4.18 12.56
CA SER A 214 -3.68 -2.86 11.97
C SER A 214 -5.03 -2.17 11.80
N ALA A 215 -5.02 -0.84 11.81
CA ALA A 215 -6.15 -0.03 11.45
C ALA A 215 -5.72 1.11 10.52
N GLN A 216 -6.62 1.49 9.63
CA GLN A 216 -6.41 2.60 8.71
C GLN A 216 -7.72 3.33 8.45
N GLU A 217 -7.67 4.65 8.56
CA GLU A 217 -8.76 5.53 8.15
C GLU A 217 -8.22 6.54 7.14
N ALA A 218 -8.97 6.78 6.05
CA ALA A 218 -8.60 7.79 5.08
C ALA A 218 -9.81 8.60 4.60
N ILE A 219 -9.61 9.90 4.47
CA ILE A 219 -10.57 10.84 3.90
C ILE A 219 -9.88 11.61 2.78
N ARG A 220 -10.52 11.64 1.61
CA ARG A 220 -10.06 12.45 0.49
C ARG A 220 -11.18 13.36 0.02
N PHE A 221 -10.83 14.60 -0.27
CA PHE A 221 -11.73 15.58 -0.84
C PHE A 221 -11.02 16.36 -1.94
N GLY A 222 -11.68 16.55 -3.06
CA GLY A 222 -11.16 17.30 -4.18
C GLY A 222 -12.22 18.14 -4.87
N VAL A 223 -11.78 19.28 -5.37
CA VAL A 223 -12.58 20.15 -6.24
C VAL A 223 -11.68 20.57 -7.40
N SER A 224 -12.20 20.48 -8.61
CA SER A 224 -11.50 20.99 -9.78
C SER A 224 -12.45 21.64 -10.77
N LYS A 225 -11.88 22.52 -11.59
CA LYS A 225 -12.56 23.11 -12.73
C LYS A 225 -11.74 22.91 -13.97
N VAL A 226 -12.37 22.36 -14.99
CA VAL A 226 -11.77 22.16 -16.32
C VAL A 226 -12.17 23.32 -17.23
N ALA A 227 -11.24 23.78 -18.05
CA ALA A 227 -11.43 24.84 -19.03
C ALA A 227 -10.52 24.59 -20.25
N ASP A 228 -10.70 25.36 -21.33
CA ASP A 228 -9.92 25.23 -22.57
C ASP A 228 -8.38 25.35 -22.36
N TRP A 229 -7.95 25.99 -21.29
CA TRP A 229 -6.54 26.19 -20.95
C TRP A 229 -5.97 25.11 -20.00
N GLY A 230 -6.77 24.16 -19.54
CA GLY A 230 -6.40 23.11 -18.61
C GLY A 230 -7.34 22.99 -17.42
N TYR A 231 -6.84 22.54 -16.28
CA TYR A 231 -7.63 22.37 -15.05
C TYR A 231 -6.94 23.03 -13.85
N VAL A 232 -7.73 23.35 -12.84
CA VAL A 232 -7.31 23.91 -11.55
C VAL A 232 -8.15 23.35 -10.43
#